data_d7fa1a70166533a30dab456d87646f23
#
_entry.id   d7fa1a70166533a30dab456d87646f23
#
_cell.length_a   1.000
_cell.length_b   1.000
_cell.length_c   1.000
_cell.angle_alpha   90.00
_cell.angle_beta   90.00
_cell.angle_gamma   90.00
#
_symmetry.space_group_name_H-M   'P 1'
#
loop_
_entity.id
_entity.type
_entity.pdbx_description
1 polymer ?
#
loop_
_entity_poly.entity_id
_entity_poly.type
_entity_poly.pdbx_seq_one_letter_code
_entity_poly.pdbx_strand_id
1 'polypeptide(L)'
;MLFRSSRREDRLVFDLQAPVAQGFGFEARTAANGRLAVRASELLMREYYWAAKAVVQLNQILLLNIEERLNPQSHELRPINGRFAEKAGMLEVMSDDLYRRHPHAILETFLLYERTVGIKGLSARTLRALYNVRSLMDGRFRKDPINRQLFMAILQEPRGITHAMRLMNETSVLGRYLWVFRRIVGQMQHDLFHVYTVDQHILMVLRNVRRFFIAEHAHEYPFCSQLAAGWTDPWILYVAALFHDVAKGRGGDHSDLGARDVRTFCKDHGIGKEDAALVEFLVRHHLTMSHVAQKEDLSDPEVISQFTKLVGNERRLTALYLLTVADIRGTSPKVWNAWKGKLLEDLYRASAAVLGGQSHDPDAVVELRKREALETLNLYAMPFVSHKALWD
;
A
#
# COMPACT_ATOMS: atom_id res chain seq x y z
N MET A 1 -11.86 -27.22 -15.95
CA MET A 1 -11.80 -27.64 -14.55
C MET A 1 -12.64 -28.88 -14.20
N LEU A 2 -13.57 -29.26 -15.04
CA LEU A 2 -14.44 -30.44 -14.84
C LEU A 2 -13.69 -31.79 -14.65
N PHE A 3 -12.48 -31.92 -15.15
CA PHE A 3 -11.77 -33.20 -15.22
C PHE A 3 -11.01 -33.64 -13.96
N ARG A 4 -10.83 -32.79 -12.98
CA ARG A 4 -10.01 -33.14 -11.77
C ARG A 4 -10.77 -33.06 -10.45
N SER A 5 -11.86 -32.29 -10.36
CA SER A 5 -12.62 -32.16 -9.11
C SER A 5 -13.86 -33.06 -9.05
N SER A 6 -14.22 -33.75 -10.16
CA SER A 6 -15.47 -34.50 -10.34
C SER A 6 -16.73 -33.67 -10.06
N ARG A 7 -16.57 -32.36 -9.95
CA ARG A 7 -17.66 -31.37 -9.73
C ARG A 7 -17.47 -30.19 -10.67
N ARG A 8 -18.58 -29.56 -11.04
CA ARG A 8 -18.55 -28.27 -11.74
C ARG A 8 -18.03 -27.21 -10.77
N GLU A 9 -16.79 -26.75 -10.96
CA GLU A 9 -16.12 -25.76 -10.12
C GLU A 9 -15.73 -24.57 -10.99
N ASP A 10 -16.31 -23.42 -10.70
CA ASP A 10 -16.04 -22.17 -11.43
C ASP A 10 -14.88 -21.35 -10.80
N ARG A 11 -14.37 -21.81 -9.64
CA ARG A 11 -13.29 -21.15 -8.93
C ARG A 11 -11.96 -21.88 -9.17
N LEU A 12 -10.92 -21.12 -9.46
CA LEU A 12 -9.56 -21.63 -9.47
C LEU A 12 -9.03 -21.68 -8.04
N VAL A 13 -9.47 -22.69 -7.27
CA VAL A 13 -9.05 -22.89 -5.89
C VAL A 13 -7.56 -23.22 -5.83
N PHE A 14 -6.96 -22.95 -4.70
CA PHE A 14 -5.51 -23.03 -4.49
C PHE A 14 -4.91 -24.39 -4.91
N ASP A 15 -5.50 -25.47 -4.52
CA ASP A 15 -5.04 -26.85 -4.82
C ASP A 15 -5.05 -27.18 -6.31
N LEU A 16 -5.89 -26.49 -7.09
CA LEU A 16 -5.98 -26.69 -8.54
C LEU A 16 -5.01 -25.81 -9.34
N GLN A 17 -4.41 -24.79 -8.72
CA GLN A 17 -3.54 -23.85 -9.45
C GLN A 17 -2.30 -24.53 -10.01
N ALA A 18 -1.62 -25.39 -9.24
CA ALA A 18 -0.40 -26.06 -9.69
C ALA A 18 -0.65 -27.05 -10.84
N PRO A 19 -1.65 -27.98 -10.77
CA PRO A 19 -1.96 -28.86 -11.90
C PRO A 19 -2.45 -28.11 -13.13
N VAL A 20 -3.22 -27.03 -12.96
CA VAL A 20 -3.67 -26.21 -14.09
C VAL A 20 -2.49 -25.47 -14.73
N ALA A 21 -1.57 -24.93 -13.93
CA ALA A 21 -0.36 -24.29 -14.45
C ALA A 21 0.48 -25.24 -15.32
N GLN A 22 0.69 -26.47 -14.85
CA GLN A 22 1.37 -27.52 -15.63
C GLN A 22 0.64 -27.84 -16.94
N GLY A 23 -0.69 -27.92 -16.91
CA GLY A 23 -1.51 -28.14 -18.11
C GLY A 23 -1.42 -27.01 -19.14
N PHE A 24 -1.12 -25.78 -18.71
CA PHE A 24 -0.85 -24.64 -19.59
C PHE A 24 0.64 -24.48 -19.95
N GLY A 25 1.52 -25.41 -19.53
CA GLY A 25 2.96 -25.35 -19.85
C GLY A 25 3.75 -24.33 -19.04
N PHE A 26 3.22 -23.85 -17.91
CA PHE A 26 4.00 -23.00 -17.01
C PHE A 26 4.97 -23.84 -16.19
N GLU A 27 6.25 -23.43 -16.20
CA GLU A 27 7.30 -24.08 -15.44
C GLU A 27 7.79 -23.16 -14.31
N ALA A 28 8.15 -23.77 -13.18
CA ALA A 28 8.74 -23.04 -12.07
C ALA A 28 10.12 -22.49 -12.48
N ARG A 29 10.46 -21.29 -12.01
CA ARG A 29 11.77 -20.66 -12.25
C ARG A 29 12.62 -20.77 -11.00
N THR A 30 13.87 -21.17 -11.17
CA THR A 30 14.89 -21.22 -10.12
C THR A 30 15.84 -20.03 -10.25
N ALA A 31 16.28 -19.49 -9.12
CA ALA A 31 17.33 -18.48 -9.08
C ALA A 31 18.70 -19.12 -9.34
N ALA A 32 19.72 -18.31 -9.63
CA ALA A 32 21.10 -18.77 -9.90
C ALA A 32 21.71 -19.61 -8.75
N ASN A 33 21.20 -19.47 -7.52
CA ASN A 33 21.62 -20.26 -6.37
C ASN A 33 20.83 -21.58 -6.21
N GLY A 34 20.06 -22.01 -7.22
CA GLY A 34 19.26 -23.23 -7.22
C GLY A 34 17.99 -23.20 -6.39
N ARG A 35 17.69 -22.10 -5.69
CA ARG A 35 16.44 -21.96 -4.93
C ARG A 35 15.27 -21.64 -5.84
N LEU A 36 14.08 -22.14 -5.49
CA LEU A 36 12.85 -21.82 -6.19
C LEU A 36 12.58 -20.29 -6.08
N ALA A 37 12.59 -19.61 -7.24
CA ALA A 37 12.36 -18.18 -7.31
C ALA A 37 10.88 -17.84 -7.55
N VAL A 38 10.20 -18.58 -8.44
CA VAL A 38 8.79 -18.38 -8.79
C VAL A 38 8.17 -19.74 -9.12
N ARG A 39 7.00 -20.02 -8.58
CA ARG A 39 6.24 -21.27 -8.84
C ARG A 39 5.48 -21.17 -10.15
N ALA A 40 5.20 -22.30 -10.77
CA ALA A 40 4.36 -22.38 -11.96
C ALA A 40 2.95 -21.80 -11.72
N SER A 41 2.37 -22.07 -10.54
CA SER A 41 1.08 -21.50 -10.12
C SER A 41 1.09 -19.98 -10.02
N GLU A 42 2.18 -19.38 -9.55
CA GLU A 42 2.32 -17.92 -9.47
C GLU A 42 2.39 -17.28 -10.86
N LEU A 43 3.05 -17.94 -11.82
CA LEU A 43 3.09 -17.49 -13.22
C LEU A 43 1.70 -17.56 -13.86
N LEU A 44 0.99 -18.69 -13.71
CA LEU A 44 -0.38 -18.82 -14.16
C LEU A 44 -1.29 -17.75 -13.57
N MET A 45 -1.25 -17.56 -12.25
CA MET A 45 -2.12 -16.59 -11.57
C MET A 45 -1.80 -15.16 -12.00
N ARG A 46 -0.56 -14.86 -12.28
CA ARG A 46 -0.16 -13.56 -12.81
C ARG A 46 -0.80 -13.30 -14.18
N GLU A 47 -0.71 -14.25 -15.10
CA GLU A 47 -1.37 -14.15 -16.42
C GLU A 47 -2.89 -14.04 -16.26
N TYR A 48 -3.48 -14.84 -15.38
CA TYR A 48 -4.90 -14.77 -15.06
C TYR A 48 -5.30 -13.36 -14.57
N TYR A 49 -4.58 -12.78 -13.61
CA TYR A 49 -4.91 -11.45 -13.10
C TYR A 49 -4.70 -10.35 -14.15
N TRP A 50 -3.73 -10.48 -15.03
CA TRP A 50 -3.56 -9.55 -16.15
C TRP A 50 -4.72 -9.61 -17.13
N ALA A 51 -5.17 -10.82 -17.48
CA ALA A 51 -6.33 -11.02 -18.34
C ALA A 51 -7.61 -10.51 -17.67
N ALA A 52 -7.83 -10.87 -16.40
CA ALA A 52 -8.98 -10.40 -15.63
C ALA A 52 -9.03 -8.86 -15.54
N LYS A 53 -7.89 -8.22 -15.30
CA LYS A 53 -7.78 -6.75 -15.28
C LYS A 53 -8.15 -6.13 -16.63
N ALA A 54 -7.70 -6.70 -17.74
CA ALA A 54 -8.06 -6.23 -19.09
C ALA A 54 -9.57 -6.36 -19.34
N VAL A 55 -10.16 -7.49 -18.96
CA VAL A 55 -11.61 -7.71 -19.06
C VAL A 55 -12.39 -6.71 -18.23
N VAL A 56 -12.00 -6.48 -16.98
CA VAL A 56 -12.64 -5.49 -16.09
C VAL A 56 -12.59 -4.08 -16.70
N GLN A 57 -11.42 -3.66 -17.23
CA GLN A 57 -11.28 -2.35 -17.87
C GLN A 57 -12.19 -2.19 -19.09
N LEU A 58 -12.22 -3.20 -19.97
CA LEU A 58 -13.08 -3.17 -21.17
C LEU A 58 -14.56 -3.18 -20.79
N ASN A 59 -14.94 -4.00 -19.82
CA ASN A 59 -16.31 -4.07 -19.32
C ASN A 59 -16.75 -2.72 -18.72
N GLN A 60 -15.90 -2.08 -17.93
CA GLN A 60 -16.19 -0.75 -17.37
C GLN A 60 -16.42 0.30 -18.47
N ILE A 61 -15.56 0.34 -19.50
CA ILE A 61 -15.73 1.24 -20.63
C ILE A 61 -17.05 0.96 -21.35
N LEU A 62 -17.40 -0.32 -21.56
CA LEU A 62 -18.63 -0.72 -22.24
C LEU A 62 -19.86 -0.31 -21.43
N LEU A 63 -19.90 -0.60 -20.13
CA LEU A 63 -21.03 -0.26 -19.27
C LEU A 63 -21.24 1.25 -19.17
N LEU A 64 -20.18 2.05 -19.03
CA LEU A 64 -20.28 3.51 -19.04
C LEU A 64 -20.81 4.04 -20.38
N ASN A 65 -20.38 3.46 -21.52
CA ASN A 65 -20.94 3.84 -22.82
C ASN A 65 -22.44 3.48 -22.97
N ILE A 66 -22.87 2.34 -22.42
CA ILE A 66 -24.28 1.94 -22.44
C ILE A 66 -25.09 2.90 -21.56
N GLU A 67 -24.62 3.17 -20.34
CA GLU A 67 -25.27 4.10 -19.41
C GLU A 67 -25.42 5.50 -20.01
N GLU A 68 -24.40 6.00 -20.67
CA GLU A 68 -24.40 7.29 -21.37
C GLU A 68 -25.45 7.34 -22.49
N ARG A 69 -25.63 6.24 -23.24
CA ARG A 69 -26.63 6.15 -24.29
C ARG A 69 -28.07 6.06 -23.77
N LEU A 70 -28.24 5.40 -22.62
CA LEU A 70 -29.57 5.25 -22.00
C LEU A 70 -30.03 6.52 -21.28
N ASN A 71 -29.09 7.37 -20.83
CA ASN A 71 -29.36 8.60 -20.09
C ASN A 71 -28.85 9.85 -20.81
N PRO A 72 -29.42 10.23 -21.96
CA PRO A 72 -28.91 11.32 -22.80
C PRO A 72 -29.00 12.71 -22.16
N GLN A 73 -29.81 12.90 -21.12
CA GLN A 73 -29.98 14.20 -20.45
C GLN A 73 -28.81 14.64 -19.55
N SER A 74 -27.83 13.78 -19.30
CA SER A 74 -26.68 14.04 -18.44
C SER A 74 -25.42 14.53 -19.22
N HIS A 75 -25.60 15.07 -20.43
CA HIS A 75 -24.50 15.31 -21.37
C HIS A 75 -23.93 16.72 -21.40
N GLU A 76 -24.35 17.60 -20.51
CA GLU A 76 -23.79 18.94 -20.41
C GLU A 76 -22.31 18.85 -20.00
N LEU A 77 -21.46 19.40 -20.87
CA LEU A 77 -20.02 19.51 -20.60
C LEU A 77 -19.75 20.79 -19.83
N ARG A 78 -19.18 20.67 -18.64
CA ARG A 78 -18.71 21.79 -17.84
C ARG A 78 -17.18 21.86 -17.93
N PRO A 79 -16.62 22.84 -18.67
CA PRO A 79 -15.17 22.94 -18.82
C PRO A 79 -14.47 23.12 -17.46
N ILE A 80 -13.42 22.32 -17.22
CA ILE A 80 -12.51 22.48 -16.09
C ILE A 80 -11.30 23.32 -16.54
N ASN A 81 -10.76 22.98 -17.71
CA ASN A 81 -9.73 23.75 -18.39
C ASN A 81 -9.81 23.48 -19.90
N GLY A 82 -8.82 23.99 -20.69
CA GLY A 82 -8.82 23.81 -22.15
C GLY A 82 -8.64 22.36 -22.64
N ARG A 83 -8.42 21.38 -21.74
CA ARG A 83 -8.17 19.97 -22.04
C ARG A 83 -9.21 19.03 -21.47
N PHE A 84 -9.85 19.41 -20.37
CA PHE A 84 -10.75 18.55 -19.59
C PHE A 84 -12.05 19.27 -19.24
N ALA A 85 -13.12 18.47 -19.15
CA ALA A 85 -14.43 18.89 -18.69
C ALA A 85 -15.01 17.90 -17.67
N GLU A 86 -15.96 18.34 -16.89
CA GLU A 86 -16.87 17.49 -16.12
C GLU A 86 -18.08 17.14 -16.99
N LYS A 87 -18.47 15.88 -17.00
CA LYS A 87 -19.68 15.35 -17.64
C LYS A 87 -20.34 14.33 -16.75
N ALA A 88 -21.51 14.61 -16.25
CA ALA A 88 -22.27 13.72 -15.38
C ALA A 88 -21.48 13.22 -14.13
N GLY A 89 -20.64 14.08 -13.54
CA GLY A 89 -19.77 13.71 -12.42
C GLY A 89 -18.50 12.93 -12.83
N MET A 90 -18.22 12.82 -14.13
CA MET A 90 -17.04 12.13 -14.65
C MET A 90 -16.08 13.12 -15.30
N LEU A 91 -14.77 12.88 -15.13
CA LEU A 91 -13.74 13.66 -15.82
C LEU A 91 -13.64 13.19 -17.28
N GLU A 92 -13.84 14.11 -18.21
CA GLU A 92 -13.84 13.84 -19.65
C GLU A 92 -12.75 14.62 -20.38
N VAL A 93 -12.02 13.97 -21.30
CA VAL A 93 -11.10 14.61 -22.22
C VAL A 93 -11.88 15.38 -23.31
N MET A 94 -11.45 16.60 -23.61
CA MET A 94 -12.09 17.43 -24.62
C MET A 94 -11.78 16.97 -26.06
N SER A 95 -10.71 16.18 -26.25
CA SER A 95 -10.30 15.65 -27.55
C SER A 95 -9.79 14.24 -27.45
N ASP A 96 -10.07 13.37 -28.43
CA ASP A 96 -9.65 11.96 -28.45
C ASP A 96 -8.13 11.80 -28.66
N ASP A 97 -7.47 12.81 -29.24
CA ASP A 97 -6.03 12.83 -29.47
C ASP A 97 -5.25 13.62 -28.40
N LEU A 98 -5.92 14.08 -27.33
CA LEU A 98 -5.33 14.90 -26.28
C LEU A 98 -3.98 14.33 -25.78
N TYR A 99 -3.95 13.10 -25.40
CA TYR A 99 -2.75 12.47 -24.81
C TYR A 99 -1.62 12.25 -25.83
N ARG A 100 -1.93 12.19 -27.12
CA ARG A 100 -0.91 12.12 -28.17
C ARG A 100 -0.24 13.48 -28.36
N ARG A 101 -1.04 14.56 -28.32
CA ARG A 101 -0.53 15.93 -28.44
C ARG A 101 0.14 16.42 -27.16
N HIS A 102 -0.39 16.00 -26.01
CA HIS A 102 0.05 16.44 -24.68
C HIS A 102 0.23 15.21 -23.76
N PRO A 103 1.33 14.45 -23.86
CA PRO A 103 1.51 13.22 -23.08
C PRO A 103 1.42 13.42 -21.56
N HIS A 104 1.89 14.55 -21.02
CA HIS A 104 1.79 14.87 -19.60
C HIS A 104 0.33 15.00 -19.10
N ALA A 105 -0.64 15.26 -19.99
CA ALA A 105 -2.05 15.24 -19.64
C ALA A 105 -2.52 13.89 -19.09
N ILE A 106 -1.77 12.79 -19.35
CA ILE A 106 -2.04 11.48 -18.75
C ILE A 106 -1.99 11.56 -17.21
N LEU A 107 -0.96 12.16 -16.64
CA LEU A 107 -0.85 12.32 -15.17
C LEU A 107 -1.74 13.48 -14.67
N GLU A 108 -1.88 14.55 -15.46
CA GLU A 108 -2.81 15.65 -15.16
C GLU A 108 -4.24 15.13 -14.93
N THR A 109 -4.68 14.11 -15.67
CA THR A 109 -5.99 13.47 -15.48
C THR A 109 -6.23 13.07 -14.01
N PHE A 110 -5.26 12.44 -13.38
CA PHE A 110 -5.40 11.96 -12.00
C PHE A 110 -5.27 13.08 -10.98
N LEU A 111 -4.45 14.09 -11.24
CA LEU A 111 -4.35 15.30 -10.43
C LEU A 111 -5.67 16.10 -10.45
N LEU A 112 -6.28 16.26 -11.62
CA LEU A 112 -7.59 16.91 -11.75
C LEU A 112 -8.70 16.10 -11.10
N TYR A 113 -8.62 14.75 -11.18
CA TYR A 113 -9.54 13.86 -10.50
C TYR A 113 -9.54 14.08 -8.97
N GLU A 114 -8.38 14.35 -8.37
CA GLU A 114 -8.27 14.65 -6.94
C GLU A 114 -8.74 16.08 -6.59
N ARG A 115 -8.43 17.05 -7.44
CA ARG A 115 -8.68 18.47 -7.17
C ARG A 115 -10.09 18.93 -7.47
N THR A 116 -10.79 18.27 -8.38
CA THR A 116 -12.11 18.71 -8.83
C THR A 116 -13.20 18.10 -7.96
N VAL A 117 -13.85 18.92 -7.16
CA VAL A 117 -14.96 18.50 -6.30
C VAL A 117 -16.13 17.97 -7.14
N GLY A 118 -16.70 16.84 -6.72
CA GLY A 118 -17.85 16.22 -7.39
C GLY A 118 -17.49 15.23 -8.50
N ILE A 119 -16.22 15.13 -8.91
CA ILE A 119 -15.77 14.09 -9.84
C ILE A 119 -15.76 12.73 -9.14
N LYS A 120 -16.49 11.76 -9.71
CA LYS A 120 -16.65 10.40 -9.18
C LYS A 120 -15.76 9.37 -9.89
N GLY A 121 -15.28 9.69 -11.10
CA GLY A 121 -14.49 8.77 -11.93
C GLY A 121 -14.09 9.37 -13.25
N LEU A 122 -13.61 8.53 -14.16
CA LEU A 122 -13.28 8.89 -15.54
C LEU A 122 -14.38 8.45 -16.48
N SER A 123 -14.73 9.27 -17.47
CA SER A 123 -15.71 8.92 -18.50
C SER A 123 -15.20 7.76 -19.38
N ALA A 124 -16.11 7.10 -20.08
CA ALA A 124 -15.78 6.05 -21.06
C ALA A 124 -14.79 6.57 -22.13
N ARG A 125 -14.96 7.81 -22.56
CA ARG A 125 -14.07 8.47 -23.53
C ARG A 125 -12.64 8.61 -22.97
N THR A 126 -12.51 9.11 -21.75
CA THR A 126 -11.23 9.27 -21.06
C THR A 126 -10.53 7.93 -20.82
N LEU A 127 -11.26 6.93 -20.33
CA LEU A 127 -10.72 5.58 -20.13
C LEU A 127 -10.21 4.95 -21.42
N ARG A 128 -10.98 5.09 -22.52
CA ARG A 128 -10.58 4.60 -23.85
C ARG A 128 -9.36 5.35 -24.38
N ALA A 129 -9.30 6.66 -24.20
CA ALA A 129 -8.17 7.48 -24.60
C ALA A 129 -6.89 7.05 -23.86
N LEU A 130 -6.95 6.83 -22.52
CA LEU A 130 -5.85 6.32 -21.73
C LEU A 130 -5.42 4.92 -22.19
N TYR A 131 -6.37 4.04 -22.47
CA TYR A 131 -6.09 2.69 -22.95
C TYR A 131 -5.28 2.71 -24.26
N ASN A 132 -5.65 3.57 -25.20
CA ASN A 132 -5.05 3.66 -26.54
C ASN A 132 -3.64 4.26 -26.54
N VAL A 133 -3.26 5.02 -25.50
CA VAL A 133 -1.96 5.71 -25.43
C VAL A 133 -0.98 5.09 -24.46
N ARG A 134 -1.23 3.87 -24.00
CA ARG A 134 -0.37 3.17 -23.03
C ARG A 134 1.10 3.05 -23.47
N SER A 135 1.36 2.98 -24.78
CA SER A 135 2.72 2.93 -25.33
C SER A 135 3.50 4.24 -25.19
N LEU A 136 2.82 5.37 -25.01
CA LEU A 136 3.47 6.68 -24.79
C LEU A 136 4.21 6.76 -23.44
N MET A 137 3.80 5.95 -22.45
CA MET A 137 4.43 5.94 -21.14
C MET A 137 5.71 5.10 -21.14
N ASP A 138 6.66 5.51 -21.93
CA ASP A 138 7.99 4.91 -22.11
C ASP A 138 9.05 5.51 -21.15
N GLY A 139 10.34 5.26 -21.47
CA GLY A 139 11.46 5.79 -20.70
C GLY A 139 11.57 7.32 -20.74
N ARG A 140 11.19 7.95 -21.86
CA ARG A 140 11.21 9.41 -22.01
C ARG A 140 10.11 10.04 -21.15
N PHE A 141 8.90 9.50 -21.21
CA PHE A 141 7.78 9.92 -20.38
C PHE A 141 8.13 9.92 -18.89
N ARG A 142 8.77 8.84 -18.39
CA ARG A 142 9.16 8.71 -16.98
C ARG A 142 10.27 9.69 -16.55
N LYS A 143 11.12 10.11 -17.50
CA LYS A 143 12.22 11.05 -17.24
C LYS A 143 11.81 12.52 -17.40
N ASP A 144 10.64 12.77 -17.97
CA ASP A 144 10.13 14.12 -18.19
C ASP A 144 9.93 14.85 -16.86
N PRO A 145 10.54 16.03 -16.66
CA PRO A 145 10.40 16.77 -15.40
C PRO A 145 8.95 17.16 -15.08
N ILE A 146 8.13 17.45 -16.08
CA ILE A 146 6.71 17.82 -15.90
C ILE A 146 5.97 16.60 -15.33
N ASN A 147 6.21 15.41 -15.88
CA ASN A 147 5.57 14.18 -15.39
C ASN A 147 6.01 13.83 -13.97
N ARG A 148 7.29 14.06 -13.62
CA ARG A 148 7.79 13.88 -12.25
C ARG A 148 7.12 14.84 -11.28
N GLN A 149 6.99 16.12 -11.65
CA GLN A 149 6.29 17.12 -10.84
C GLN A 149 4.81 16.77 -10.66
N LEU A 150 4.12 16.36 -11.74
CA LEU A 150 2.72 15.94 -11.67
C LEU A 150 2.52 14.73 -10.76
N PHE A 151 3.40 13.73 -10.84
CA PHE A 151 3.31 12.55 -9.98
C PHE A 151 3.53 12.92 -8.50
N MET A 152 4.50 13.77 -8.20
CA MET A 152 4.70 14.29 -6.85
C MET A 152 3.51 15.13 -6.37
N ALA A 153 2.91 15.95 -7.24
CA ALA A 153 1.72 16.71 -6.91
C ALA A 153 0.53 15.79 -6.54
N ILE A 154 0.33 14.67 -7.28
CA ILE A 154 -0.69 13.66 -6.94
C ILE A 154 -0.43 13.07 -5.54
N LEU A 155 0.83 12.73 -5.20
CA LEU A 155 1.17 12.19 -3.89
C LEU A 155 0.97 13.21 -2.74
N GLN A 156 1.10 14.49 -3.03
CA GLN A 156 1.03 15.59 -2.07
C GLN A 156 -0.38 16.18 -1.92
N GLU A 157 -1.35 15.77 -2.74
CA GLU A 157 -2.71 16.27 -2.60
C GLU A 157 -3.31 15.86 -1.23
N PRO A 158 -3.97 16.79 -0.55
CA PRO A 158 -4.53 16.53 0.78
C PRO A 158 -5.70 15.55 0.76
N ARG A 159 -6.31 15.32 -0.41
CA ARG A 159 -7.47 14.45 -0.58
C ARG A 159 -7.35 13.62 -1.86
N GLY A 160 -7.99 12.45 -1.89
CA GLY A 160 -8.16 11.68 -3.13
C GLY A 160 -7.08 10.64 -3.42
N ILE A 161 -5.89 10.70 -2.82
CA ILE A 161 -4.72 9.86 -3.14
C ILE A 161 -5.03 8.35 -3.24
N THR A 162 -5.85 7.81 -2.35
CA THR A 162 -6.21 6.39 -2.38
C THR A 162 -7.01 6.04 -3.63
N HIS A 163 -7.94 6.90 -4.03
CA HIS A 163 -8.76 6.69 -5.22
C HIS A 163 -7.95 6.91 -6.49
N ALA A 164 -7.11 7.95 -6.54
CA ALA A 164 -6.25 8.22 -7.67
C ALA A 164 -5.26 7.07 -7.93
N MET A 165 -4.56 6.58 -6.89
CA MET A 165 -3.62 5.48 -7.04
C MET A 165 -4.30 4.17 -7.46
N ARG A 166 -5.50 3.87 -6.93
CA ARG A 166 -6.30 2.74 -7.38
C ARG A 166 -6.67 2.88 -8.85
N LEU A 167 -7.19 4.03 -9.25
CA LEU A 167 -7.59 4.31 -10.63
C LEU A 167 -6.39 4.29 -11.59
N MET A 168 -5.23 4.82 -11.18
CA MET A 168 -3.98 4.68 -11.93
C MET A 168 -3.54 3.22 -12.06
N ASN A 169 -3.73 2.40 -11.04
CA ASN A 169 -3.45 0.97 -11.13
C ASN A 169 -4.45 0.28 -12.07
N GLU A 170 -5.74 0.51 -11.92
CA GLU A 170 -6.80 -0.04 -12.77
C GLU A 170 -6.58 0.28 -14.25
N THR A 171 -6.24 1.53 -14.58
CA THR A 171 -5.92 1.98 -15.95
C THR A 171 -4.51 1.59 -16.43
N SER A 172 -3.74 0.89 -15.60
CA SER A 172 -2.34 0.50 -15.86
C SER A 172 -1.35 1.67 -15.96
N VAL A 173 -1.75 2.89 -15.62
CA VAL A 173 -0.88 4.08 -15.63
C VAL A 173 0.18 3.97 -14.53
N LEU A 174 -0.20 3.54 -13.30
CA LEU A 174 0.73 3.43 -12.18
C LEU A 174 1.93 2.54 -12.51
N GLY A 175 1.69 1.32 -12.99
CA GLY A 175 2.77 0.39 -13.33
C GLY A 175 3.57 0.78 -14.58
N ARG A 176 3.03 1.65 -15.43
CA ARG A 176 3.79 2.19 -16.57
C ARG A 176 4.65 3.37 -16.19
N TYR A 177 4.18 4.18 -15.26
CA TYR A 177 4.98 5.28 -14.70
C TYR A 177 6.03 4.74 -13.72
N LEU A 178 5.63 3.99 -12.70
CA LEU A 178 6.53 3.27 -11.79
C LEU A 178 6.86 1.90 -12.36
N TRP A 179 7.94 1.82 -13.16
CA TRP A 179 8.31 0.58 -13.85
C TRP A 179 8.59 -0.60 -12.90
N VAL A 180 9.13 -0.31 -11.73
CA VAL A 180 9.37 -1.33 -10.69
C VAL A 180 8.05 -1.90 -10.17
N PHE A 181 7.03 -1.07 -10.00
CA PHE A 181 5.68 -1.47 -9.60
C PHE A 181 5.01 -2.39 -10.64
N ARG A 182 5.27 -2.18 -11.95
CA ARG A 182 4.70 -3.05 -12.98
C ARG A 182 5.05 -4.52 -12.78
N ARG A 183 6.21 -4.81 -12.20
CA ARG A 183 6.69 -6.18 -12.01
C ARG A 183 5.85 -6.97 -11.03
N ILE A 184 5.25 -6.29 -10.07
CA ILE A 184 4.44 -6.92 -9.01
C ILE A 184 2.94 -6.89 -9.28
N VAL A 185 2.50 -6.25 -10.37
CA VAL A 185 1.07 -6.24 -10.75
C VAL A 185 0.60 -7.65 -11.06
N GLY A 186 -0.45 -8.09 -10.34
CA GLY A 186 -1.02 -9.43 -10.45
C GLY A 186 -0.15 -10.54 -9.86
N GLN A 187 0.96 -10.20 -9.19
CA GLN A 187 1.82 -11.19 -8.53
C GLN A 187 1.16 -11.69 -7.25
N MET A 188 0.94 -13.01 -7.17
CA MET A 188 0.49 -13.67 -5.95
C MET A 188 1.66 -13.94 -5.01
N GLN A 189 1.41 -13.87 -3.70
CA GLN A 189 2.29 -14.44 -2.70
C GLN A 189 1.76 -15.83 -2.31
N HIS A 190 2.65 -16.81 -2.32
CA HIS A 190 2.30 -18.18 -1.98
C HIS A 190 2.52 -18.43 -0.48
N ASP A 191 1.77 -17.71 0.34
CA ASP A 191 1.74 -17.94 1.78
C ASP A 191 0.29 -17.95 2.31
N LEU A 192 0.11 -18.42 3.53
CA LEU A 192 -1.20 -18.58 4.18
C LEU A 192 -1.82 -17.24 4.64
N PHE A 193 -1.09 -16.14 4.56
CA PHE A 193 -1.47 -14.87 5.16
C PHE A 193 -1.94 -13.83 4.16
N HIS A 194 -1.43 -13.86 2.90
CA HIS A 194 -1.75 -12.88 1.90
C HIS A 194 -2.94 -13.30 1.05
N VAL A 195 -4.02 -12.52 1.13
CA VAL A 195 -5.27 -12.72 0.34
C VAL A 195 -5.24 -11.91 -0.94
N TYR A 196 -4.33 -10.95 -1.04
CA TYR A 196 -4.24 -9.98 -2.13
C TYR A 196 -3.01 -10.24 -3.00
N THR A 197 -3.06 -9.79 -4.26
CA THR A 197 -1.84 -9.64 -5.07
C THR A 197 -0.95 -8.55 -4.48
N VAL A 198 0.36 -8.58 -4.76
CA VAL A 198 1.32 -7.63 -4.18
C VAL A 198 0.94 -6.18 -4.48
N ASP A 199 0.48 -5.87 -5.69
CA ASP A 199 0.01 -4.52 -6.05
C ASP A 199 -1.23 -4.10 -5.27
N GLN A 200 -2.19 -5.01 -5.05
CA GLN A 200 -3.38 -4.72 -4.25
C GLN A 200 -3.03 -4.55 -2.78
N HIS A 201 -2.11 -5.37 -2.24
CA HIS A 201 -1.59 -5.22 -0.89
C HIS A 201 -0.96 -3.84 -0.70
N ILE A 202 -0.05 -3.43 -1.58
CA ILE A 202 0.59 -2.11 -1.54
C ILE A 202 -0.45 -0.98 -1.50
N LEU A 203 -1.47 -1.05 -2.35
CA LEU A 203 -2.54 -0.04 -2.37
C LEU A 203 -3.41 -0.08 -1.10
N MET A 204 -3.57 -1.25 -0.48
CA MET A 204 -4.26 -1.38 0.80
C MET A 204 -3.42 -0.77 1.93
N VAL A 205 -2.11 -0.98 1.95
CA VAL A 205 -1.18 -0.34 2.90
C VAL A 205 -1.24 1.19 2.77
N LEU A 206 -1.17 1.71 1.55
CA LEU A 206 -1.31 3.15 1.29
C LEU A 206 -2.65 3.69 1.79
N ARG A 207 -3.75 2.95 1.57
CA ARG A 207 -5.07 3.31 2.10
C ARG A 207 -5.07 3.36 3.63
N ASN A 208 -4.47 2.38 4.30
CA ASN A 208 -4.40 2.33 5.75
C ASN A 208 -3.58 3.51 6.29
N VAL A 209 -2.41 3.79 5.71
CA VAL A 209 -1.61 4.98 6.05
C VAL A 209 -2.45 6.25 5.89
N ARG A 210 -3.16 6.41 4.77
CA ARG A 210 -3.99 7.59 4.54
C ARG A 210 -5.08 7.75 5.61
N ARG A 211 -5.68 6.66 6.08
CA ARG A 211 -6.75 6.67 7.10
C ARG A 211 -6.28 7.20 8.44
N PHE A 212 -5.00 7.04 8.79
CA PHE A 212 -4.45 7.61 10.02
C PHE A 212 -4.51 9.14 10.07
N PHE A 213 -4.50 9.78 8.91
CA PHE A 213 -4.58 11.24 8.74
C PHE A 213 -6.00 11.78 8.54
N ILE A 214 -7.02 10.94 8.68
CA ILE A 214 -8.44 11.31 8.48
C ILE A 214 -9.15 11.20 9.82
N ALA A 215 -9.64 12.32 10.34
CA ALA A 215 -10.25 12.40 11.66
C ALA A 215 -11.43 11.43 11.83
N GLU A 216 -12.24 11.25 10.79
CA GLU A 216 -13.40 10.35 10.80
C GLU A 216 -13.02 8.88 11.03
N HIS A 217 -11.76 8.51 10.74
CA HIS A 217 -11.21 7.18 10.95
C HIS A 217 -10.37 7.03 12.23
N ALA A 218 -10.25 8.08 13.05
CA ALA A 218 -9.44 8.04 14.27
C ALA A 218 -9.88 6.94 15.26
N HIS A 219 -11.18 6.62 15.30
CA HIS A 219 -11.72 5.55 16.14
C HIS A 219 -11.24 4.14 15.72
N GLU A 220 -10.83 3.93 14.45
CA GLU A 220 -10.34 2.65 13.97
C GLU A 220 -8.88 2.41 14.37
N TYR A 221 -8.11 3.49 14.57
CA TYR A 221 -6.67 3.49 14.80
C TYR A 221 -6.25 4.60 15.76
N PRO A 222 -6.73 4.61 17.01
CA PRO A 222 -6.59 5.78 17.90
C PRO A 222 -5.12 6.21 18.07
N PHE A 223 -4.23 5.27 18.37
CA PHE A 223 -2.83 5.58 18.59
C PHE A 223 -2.10 6.02 17.28
N CYS A 224 -2.38 5.34 16.15
CA CYS A 224 -1.84 5.79 14.86
C CYS A 224 -2.31 7.19 14.50
N SER A 225 -3.59 7.52 14.70
CA SER A 225 -4.13 8.84 14.40
C SER A 225 -3.59 9.92 15.34
N GLN A 226 -3.31 9.59 16.59
CA GLN A 226 -2.61 10.48 17.52
C GLN A 226 -1.20 10.81 17.03
N LEU A 227 -0.43 9.80 16.61
CA LEU A 227 0.92 10.00 16.09
C LEU A 227 0.89 10.75 14.75
N ALA A 228 -0.06 10.44 13.88
CA ALA A 228 -0.23 11.09 12.59
C ALA A 228 -0.63 12.56 12.70
N ALA A 229 -1.31 12.97 13.75
CA ALA A 229 -1.67 14.37 14.01
C ALA A 229 -0.45 15.30 14.14
N GLY A 230 0.68 14.76 14.61
CA GLY A 230 1.96 15.49 14.69
C GLY A 230 2.82 15.40 13.42
N TRP A 231 2.34 14.76 12.36
CA TRP A 231 3.11 14.51 11.15
C TRP A 231 2.73 15.47 10.01
N THR A 232 3.68 16.21 9.48
CA THR A 232 3.42 17.31 8.51
C THR A 232 3.36 16.85 7.07
N ASP A 233 4.10 15.80 6.68
CA ASP A 233 4.31 15.38 5.30
C ASP A 233 3.85 13.94 5.05
N PRO A 234 2.53 13.66 5.00
CA PRO A 234 1.99 12.31 4.81
C PRO A 234 2.49 11.60 3.56
N TRP A 235 2.82 12.36 2.50
CA TRP A 235 3.31 11.84 1.22
C TRP A 235 4.58 11.00 1.36
N ILE A 236 5.43 11.27 2.37
CA ILE A 236 6.64 10.48 2.67
C ILE A 236 6.25 9.03 2.98
N LEU A 237 5.20 8.85 3.81
CA LEU A 237 4.68 7.53 4.15
C LEU A 237 3.96 6.88 2.97
N TYR A 238 3.35 7.66 2.06
CA TYR A 238 2.75 7.11 0.83
C TYR A 238 3.81 6.57 -0.11
N VAL A 239 4.95 7.27 -0.26
CA VAL A 239 6.09 6.76 -1.03
C VAL A 239 6.63 5.48 -0.40
N ALA A 240 6.84 5.46 0.92
CA ALA A 240 7.29 4.25 1.62
C ALA A 240 6.31 3.09 1.42
N ALA A 241 4.99 3.33 1.54
CA ALA A 241 3.97 2.33 1.29
C ALA A 241 3.99 1.80 -0.16
N LEU A 242 4.21 2.66 -1.17
CA LEU A 242 4.30 2.24 -2.57
C LEU A 242 5.53 1.36 -2.86
N PHE A 243 6.59 1.51 -2.09
CA PHE A 243 7.86 0.85 -2.38
C PHE A 243 8.25 -0.27 -1.41
N HIS A 244 7.60 -0.45 -0.25
CA HIS A 244 8.03 -1.42 0.76
C HIS A 244 8.15 -2.84 0.22
N ASP A 245 7.22 -3.25 -0.63
CA ASP A 245 7.12 -4.60 -1.22
C ASP A 245 7.38 -4.65 -2.74
N VAL A 246 7.79 -3.55 -3.35
CA VAL A 246 7.91 -3.40 -4.81
C VAL A 246 8.93 -4.36 -5.46
N ALA A 247 9.85 -4.90 -4.67
CA ALA A 247 10.89 -5.79 -5.13
C ALA A 247 10.62 -7.29 -4.86
N LYS A 248 9.43 -7.63 -4.34
CA LYS A 248 9.05 -9.05 -4.12
C LYS A 248 9.13 -9.86 -5.41
N GLY A 249 9.58 -11.11 -5.27
CA GLY A 249 9.73 -12.04 -6.41
C GLY A 249 10.92 -11.79 -7.34
N ARG A 250 11.85 -10.89 -6.99
CA ARG A 250 13.04 -10.59 -7.80
C ARG A 250 14.27 -11.45 -7.48
N GLY A 251 14.16 -12.31 -6.45
CA GLY A 251 15.29 -13.05 -5.90
C GLY A 251 16.21 -12.16 -5.04
N GLY A 252 16.60 -12.67 -3.87
CA GLY A 252 17.31 -11.89 -2.84
C GLY A 252 16.36 -11.19 -1.86
N ASP A 253 16.92 -10.35 -1.01
CA ASP A 253 16.16 -9.57 -0.01
C ASP A 253 15.39 -8.45 -0.70
N HIS A 254 14.05 -8.52 -0.65
CA HIS A 254 13.18 -7.54 -1.29
C HIS A 254 13.24 -6.17 -0.61
N SER A 255 13.55 -6.12 0.69
CA SER A 255 13.68 -4.87 1.44
C SER A 255 14.91 -4.09 0.98
N ASP A 256 16.04 -4.77 0.80
CA ASP A 256 17.26 -4.16 0.26
C ASP A 256 17.13 -3.73 -1.19
N LEU A 257 16.49 -4.56 -2.02
CA LEU A 257 16.25 -4.23 -3.42
C LEU A 257 15.27 -3.07 -3.55
N GLY A 258 14.19 -3.07 -2.76
CA GLY A 258 13.21 -1.99 -2.70
C GLY A 258 13.83 -0.67 -2.23
N ALA A 259 14.72 -0.73 -1.24
CA ALA A 259 15.46 0.45 -0.75
C ALA A 259 16.34 1.09 -1.84
N ARG A 260 16.96 0.29 -2.70
CA ARG A 260 17.72 0.80 -3.86
C ARG A 260 16.81 1.44 -4.89
N ASP A 261 15.66 0.81 -5.17
CA ASP A 261 14.69 1.33 -6.13
C ASP A 261 14.10 2.67 -5.64
N VAL A 262 13.72 2.76 -4.38
CA VAL A 262 13.15 4.00 -3.82
C VAL A 262 14.19 5.11 -3.71
N ARG A 263 15.45 4.81 -3.42
CA ARG A 263 16.54 5.80 -3.47
C ARG A 263 16.65 6.43 -4.86
N THR A 264 16.57 5.60 -5.91
CA THR A 264 16.57 6.08 -7.30
C THR A 264 15.35 6.94 -7.58
N PHE A 265 14.17 6.52 -7.15
CA PHE A 265 12.94 7.31 -7.26
C PHE A 265 13.07 8.67 -6.56
N CYS A 266 13.54 8.70 -5.32
CA CYS A 266 13.71 9.95 -4.56
C CYS A 266 14.66 10.93 -5.27
N LYS A 267 15.80 10.42 -5.77
CA LYS A 267 16.75 11.23 -6.56
C LYS A 267 16.10 11.78 -7.82
N ASP A 268 15.39 10.93 -8.56
CA ASP A 268 14.75 11.29 -9.83
C ASP A 268 13.62 12.31 -9.69
N HIS A 269 12.95 12.34 -8.54
CA HIS A 269 11.84 13.24 -8.25
C HIS A 269 12.25 14.45 -7.38
N GLY A 270 13.55 14.64 -7.13
CA GLY A 270 14.05 15.80 -6.40
C GLY A 270 13.66 15.84 -4.91
N ILE A 271 13.42 14.67 -4.31
CA ILE A 271 13.09 14.57 -2.88
C ILE A 271 14.35 14.94 -2.05
N GLY A 272 14.17 15.78 -1.04
CA GLY A 272 15.25 16.24 -0.17
C GLY A 272 15.99 15.10 0.52
N LYS A 273 17.27 15.29 0.82
CA LYS A 273 18.16 14.23 1.34
C LYS A 273 17.64 13.58 2.63
N GLU A 274 17.07 14.34 3.54
CA GLU A 274 16.55 13.84 4.82
C GLU A 274 15.32 12.96 4.60
N ASP A 275 14.36 13.42 3.78
CA ASP A 275 13.16 12.67 3.47
C ASP A 275 13.47 11.42 2.63
N ALA A 276 14.39 11.54 1.67
CA ALA A 276 14.88 10.39 0.89
C ALA A 276 15.53 9.32 1.79
N ALA A 277 16.33 9.74 2.77
CA ALA A 277 16.95 8.82 3.74
C ALA A 277 15.90 8.18 4.66
N LEU A 278 14.85 8.91 5.03
CA LEU A 278 13.73 8.36 5.81
C LEU A 278 12.96 7.33 5.01
N VAL A 279 12.56 7.64 3.77
CA VAL A 279 11.84 6.71 2.91
C VAL A 279 12.66 5.44 2.65
N GLU A 280 13.96 5.59 2.35
CA GLU A 280 14.85 4.43 2.17
C GLU A 280 14.94 3.57 3.42
N PHE A 281 15.09 4.20 4.61
CA PHE A 281 15.08 3.50 5.89
C PHE A 281 13.78 2.72 6.09
N LEU A 282 12.63 3.34 5.84
CA LEU A 282 11.32 2.71 5.98
C LEU A 282 11.17 1.48 5.08
N VAL A 283 11.53 1.58 3.81
CA VAL A 283 11.46 0.47 2.87
C VAL A 283 12.40 -0.66 3.28
N ARG A 284 13.63 -0.33 3.72
CA ARG A 284 14.62 -1.32 4.18
C ARG A 284 14.21 -2.06 5.44
N HIS A 285 13.58 -1.36 6.38
CA HIS A 285 13.29 -1.87 7.72
C HIS A 285 11.80 -2.12 7.99
N HIS A 286 10.93 -2.14 6.94
CA HIS A 286 9.48 -2.29 7.12
C HIS A 286 9.08 -3.55 7.90
N LEU A 287 9.85 -4.64 7.84
CA LEU A 287 9.61 -5.86 8.58
C LEU A 287 10.20 -5.87 9.99
N THR A 288 11.16 -4.98 10.28
CA THR A 288 11.99 -5.05 11.51
C THR A 288 11.16 -4.88 12.77
N MET A 289 10.30 -3.84 12.82
CA MET A 289 9.49 -3.58 14.01
C MET A 289 8.50 -4.71 14.31
N SER A 290 7.89 -5.27 13.26
CA SER A 290 7.00 -6.43 13.38
C SER A 290 7.75 -7.67 13.89
N HIS A 291 8.99 -7.87 13.43
CA HIS A 291 9.84 -8.98 13.89
C HIS A 291 10.20 -8.82 15.37
N VAL A 292 10.75 -7.69 15.76
CA VAL A 292 11.15 -7.40 17.15
C VAL A 292 9.95 -7.55 18.09
N ALA A 293 8.81 -6.90 17.77
CA ALA A 293 7.63 -6.93 18.62
C ALA A 293 7.03 -8.33 18.82
N GLN A 294 7.16 -9.24 17.84
CA GLN A 294 6.50 -10.57 17.88
C GLN A 294 7.46 -11.73 18.19
N LYS A 295 8.78 -11.54 18.11
CA LYS A 295 9.78 -12.63 18.20
C LYS A 295 10.83 -12.41 19.27
N GLU A 296 11.01 -11.18 19.74
CA GLU A 296 12.00 -10.84 20.76
C GLU A 296 11.33 -10.58 22.11
N ASP A 297 12.10 -10.70 23.18
CA ASP A 297 11.61 -10.36 24.53
C ASP A 297 11.71 -8.86 24.79
N LEU A 298 10.57 -8.18 24.78
CA LEU A 298 10.50 -6.72 25.03
C LEU A 298 10.81 -6.32 26.47
N SER A 299 10.91 -7.28 27.40
CA SER A 299 11.37 -7.02 28.78
C SER A 299 12.89 -6.94 28.88
N ASP A 300 13.61 -7.42 27.87
CA ASP A 300 15.07 -7.32 27.82
C ASP A 300 15.49 -5.90 27.35
N PRO A 301 16.18 -5.12 28.22
CA PRO A 301 16.65 -3.79 27.87
C PRO A 301 17.60 -3.75 26.66
N GLU A 302 18.34 -4.84 26.42
CA GLU A 302 19.27 -4.91 25.30
C GLU A 302 18.52 -4.96 23.96
N VAL A 303 17.38 -5.67 23.88
CA VAL A 303 16.50 -5.71 22.70
C VAL A 303 16.03 -4.30 22.36
N ILE A 304 15.52 -3.56 23.35
CA ILE A 304 15.07 -2.16 23.17
C ILE A 304 16.24 -1.27 22.76
N SER A 305 17.40 -1.41 23.39
CA SER A 305 18.61 -0.63 23.06
C SER A 305 19.06 -0.87 21.62
N GLN A 306 19.14 -2.10 21.18
CA GLN A 306 19.53 -2.44 19.79
C GLN A 306 18.53 -1.91 18.76
N PHE A 307 17.24 -2.09 19.02
CA PHE A 307 16.20 -1.55 18.15
C PHE A 307 16.25 -0.03 18.07
N THR A 308 16.44 0.64 19.21
CA THR A 308 16.53 2.11 19.29
C THR A 308 17.76 2.66 18.56
N LYS A 309 18.92 1.99 18.69
CA LYS A 309 20.14 2.32 17.93
C LYS A 309 19.92 2.21 16.43
N LEU A 310 19.23 1.17 15.97
CA LEU A 310 18.89 0.99 14.56
C LEU A 310 17.97 2.11 14.04
N VAL A 311 16.94 2.45 14.80
CA VAL A 311 15.96 3.48 14.42
C VAL A 311 16.58 4.87 14.46
N GLY A 312 17.33 5.20 15.51
CA GLY A 312 18.18 6.38 15.66
C GLY A 312 17.47 7.67 16.07
N ASN A 313 16.19 7.88 15.75
CA ASN A 313 15.43 9.06 16.17
C ASN A 313 13.90 8.81 16.17
N GLU A 314 13.19 9.71 16.84
CA GLU A 314 11.74 9.61 17.03
C GLU A 314 10.96 9.74 15.70
N ARG A 315 11.43 10.56 14.75
CA ARG A 315 10.78 10.69 13.43
C ARG A 315 10.77 9.36 12.69
N ARG A 316 11.90 8.62 12.69
CA ARG A 316 11.99 7.28 12.10
C ARG A 316 11.15 6.26 12.86
N LEU A 317 11.13 6.32 14.19
CA LEU A 317 10.33 5.44 15.03
C LEU A 317 8.84 5.58 14.71
N THR A 318 8.34 6.81 14.70
CA THR A 318 6.93 7.11 14.40
C THR A 318 6.55 6.66 12.99
N ALA A 319 7.37 6.99 12.00
CA ALA A 319 7.13 6.59 10.61
C ALA A 319 7.12 5.05 10.44
N LEU A 320 8.08 4.37 11.08
CA LEU A 320 8.17 2.91 11.02
C LEU A 320 6.96 2.25 11.70
N TYR A 321 6.52 2.77 12.85
CA TYR A 321 5.33 2.28 13.54
C TYR A 321 4.08 2.40 12.64
N LEU A 322 3.84 3.59 12.08
CA LEU A 322 2.69 3.83 11.20
C LEU A 322 2.72 2.91 9.97
N LEU A 323 3.87 2.76 9.33
CA LEU A 323 4.01 1.87 8.18
C LEU A 323 3.80 0.40 8.57
N THR A 324 4.37 -0.06 9.69
CA THR A 324 4.23 -1.45 10.18
C THR A 324 2.78 -1.80 10.50
N VAL A 325 2.05 -0.92 11.18
CA VAL A 325 0.61 -1.13 11.47
C VAL A 325 -0.20 -1.19 10.18
N ALA A 326 0.08 -0.27 9.24
CA ALA A 326 -0.61 -0.22 7.95
C ALA A 326 -0.36 -1.48 7.12
N ASP A 327 0.87 -2.00 7.12
CA ASP A 327 1.30 -3.19 6.39
C ASP A 327 0.61 -4.46 6.95
N ILE A 328 0.72 -4.72 8.25
CA ILE A 328 0.09 -5.89 8.88
C ILE A 328 -1.43 -5.90 8.63
N ARG A 329 -2.10 -4.76 8.75
CA ARG A 329 -3.54 -4.65 8.49
C ARG A 329 -3.88 -4.73 7.00
N GLY A 330 -2.94 -4.40 6.13
CA GLY A 330 -3.06 -4.52 4.67
C GLY A 330 -2.90 -5.94 4.15
N THR A 331 -2.30 -6.84 4.93
CA THR A 331 -2.03 -8.23 4.53
C THR A 331 -3.31 -9.05 4.46
N SER A 332 -4.09 -9.06 5.53
CA SER A 332 -5.38 -9.74 5.63
C SER A 332 -6.16 -9.24 6.85
N PRO A 333 -7.49 -9.19 6.80
CA PRO A 333 -8.32 -8.84 7.97
C PRO A 333 -8.10 -9.75 9.17
N LYS A 334 -7.62 -10.99 8.95
CA LYS A 334 -7.40 -12.01 10.00
C LYS A 334 -6.03 -11.90 10.66
N VAL A 335 -5.08 -11.19 10.08
CA VAL A 335 -3.69 -11.12 10.59
C VAL A 335 -3.57 -10.15 11.76
N TRP A 336 -4.36 -9.08 11.75
CA TRP A 336 -4.39 -8.11 12.84
C TRP A 336 -5.25 -8.59 14.01
N ASN A 337 -4.74 -8.43 15.22
CA ASN A 337 -5.52 -8.59 16.46
C ASN A 337 -5.03 -7.59 17.54
N ALA A 338 -5.79 -7.45 18.63
CA ALA A 338 -5.48 -6.52 19.70
C ALA A 338 -4.13 -6.81 20.37
N TRP A 339 -3.77 -8.09 20.51
CA TRP A 339 -2.49 -8.51 21.11
C TRP A 339 -1.29 -8.01 20.29
N LYS A 340 -1.30 -8.20 18.95
CA LYS A 340 -0.24 -7.67 18.09
C LYS A 340 -0.17 -6.15 18.16
N GLY A 341 -1.33 -5.48 18.19
CA GLY A 341 -1.41 -4.05 18.36
C GLY A 341 -0.73 -3.59 19.65
N LYS A 342 -0.98 -4.29 20.74
CA LYS A 342 -0.37 -3.98 22.04
C LYS A 342 1.14 -4.18 22.03
N LEU A 343 1.66 -5.28 21.47
CA LEU A 343 3.10 -5.51 21.37
C LEU A 343 3.82 -4.42 20.59
N LEU A 344 3.25 -3.99 19.46
CA LEU A 344 3.81 -2.90 18.64
C LEU A 344 3.80 -1.56 19.39
N GLU A 345 2.72 -1.26 20.09
CA GLU A 345 2.59 -0.05 20.89
C GLU A 345 3.56 -0.05 22.08
N ASP A 346 3.74 -1.18 22.75
CA ASP A 346 4.69 -1.33 23.85
C ASP A 346 6.13 -1.12 23.36
N LEU A 347 6.52 -1.73 22.24
CA LEU A 347 7.83 -1.50 21.63
C LEU A 347 8.02 -0.04 21.25
N TYR A 348 6.99 0.62 20.67
CA TYR A 348 7.04 2.04 20.33
C TYR A 348 7.30 2.89 21.59
N ARG A 349 6.51 2.69 22.65
CA ARG A 349 6.59 3.49 23.88
C ARG A 349 7.93 3.33 24.60
N ALA A 350 8.41 2.08 24.72
CA ALA A 350 9.71 1.76 25.29
C ALA A 350 10.86 2.45 24.50
N SER A 351 10.80 2.35 23.16
CA SER A 351 11.80 2.97 22.29
C SER A 351 11.76 4.50 22.33
N ALA A 352 10.56 5.09 22.37
CA ALA A 352 10.39 6.54 22.48
C ALA A 352 10.96 7.09 23.79
N ALA A 353 10.76 6.38 24.91
CA ALA A 353 11.35 6.75 26.21
C ALA A 353 12.89 6.77 26.14
N VAL A 354 13.51 5.75 25.54
CA VAL A 354 14.98 5.70 25.36
C VAL A 354 15.48 6.83 24.45
N LEU A 355 14.79 7.10 23.33
CA LEU A 355 15.15 8.20 22.41
C LEU A 355 14.96 9.58 23.05
N GLY A 356 14.01 9.74 23.98
CA GLY A 356 13.81 10.95 24.78
C GLY A 356 14.79 11.10 25.94
N GLY A 357 15.81 10.24 26.05
CA GLY A 357 16.83 10.29 27.09
C GLY A 357 16.42 9.67 28.43
N GLN A 358 15.31 8.93 28.46
CA GLN A 358 14.89 8.16 29.63
C GLN A 358 15.48 6.73 29.55
N SER A 359 15.99 6.23 30.68
CA SER A 359 16.37 4.81 30.75
C SER A 359 15.11 3.95 30.69
N HIS A 360 15.15 2.90 29.90
CA HIS A 360 14.09 1.88 29.92
C HIS A 360 14.24 1.08 31.22
N ASP A 361 13.29 1.26 32.14
CA ASP A 361 13.20 0.49 33.37
C ASP A 361 12.09 -0.58 33.20
N PRO A 362 12.47 -1.87 33.05
CA PRO A 362 11.52 -2.94 32.87
C PRO A 362 10.58 -3.10 34.07
N ASP A 363 11.10 -2.88 35.27
CA ASP A 363 10.30 -3.04 36.50
C ASP A 363 9.24 -1.94 36.60
N ALA A 364 9.56 -0.70 36.21
CA ALA A 364 8.58 0.37 36.15
C ALA A 364 7.46 0.09 35.14
N VAL A 365 7.78 -0.55 33.99
CA VAL A 365 6.79 -0.97 32.99
C VAL A 365 5.89 -2.06 33.54
N VAL A 366 6.46 -3.06 34.24
CA VAL A 366 5.69 -4.13 34.87
C VAL A 366 4.74 -3.56 35.94
N GLU A 367 5.21 -2.65 36.79
CA GLU A 367 4.39 -2.01 37.80
C GLU A 367 3.27 -1.15 37.21
N LEU A 368 3.55 -0.43 36.11
CA LEU A 368 2.50 0.29 35.39
C LEU A 368 1.42 -0.65 34.85
N ARG A 369 1.81 -1.77 34.23
CA ARG A 369 0.88 -2.79 33.70
C ARG A 369 0.06 -3.46 34.82
N LYS A 370 0.70 -3.75 35.97
CA LYS A 370 -0.02 -4.26 37.15
C LYS A 370 -1.10 -3.25 37.59
N ARG A 371 -0.79 -1.97 37.62
CA ARG A 371 -1.75 -0.90 37.96
C ARG A 371 -2.91 -0.81 36.98
N GLU A 372 -2.63 -0.79 35.67
CA GLU A 372 -3.66 -0.78 34.62
C GLU A 372 -4.57 -2.03 34.69
N ALA A 373 -3.99 -3.20 34.96
CA ALA A 373 -4.74 -4.44 35.13
C ALA A 373 -5.65 -4.39 36.38
N LEU A 374 -5.14 -3.86 37.49
CA LEU A 374 -5.93 -3.65 38.70
C LEU A 374 -7.08 -2.66 38.53
N GLU A 375 -6.85 -1.56 37.81
CA GLU A 375 -7.90 -0.61 37.47
C GLU A 375 -8.98 -1.27 36.60
N THR A 376 -8.58 -2.09 35.63
CA THR A 376 -9.51 -2.83 34.77
C THR A 376 -10.32 -3.85 35.58
N LEU A 377 -9.69 -4.60 36.47
CA LEU A 377 -10.37 -5.58 37.36
C LEU A 377 -11.37 -4.88 38.30
N ASN A 378 -11.00 -3.70 38.80
CA ASN A 378 -11.92 -2.89 39.62
C ASN A 378 -13.12 -2.38 38.84
N LEU A 379 -12.93 -1.97 37.57
CA LEU A 379 -14.03 -1.57 36.67
C LEU A 379 -15.03 -2.70 36.43
N TYR A 380 -14.55 -3.95 36.36
CA TYR A 380 -15.41 -5.12 36.23
C TYR A 380 -15.92 -5.69 37.57
N ALA A 381 -15.81 -4.92 38.69
CA ALA A 381 -16.24 -5.29 40.03
C ALA A 381 -15.64 -6.65 40.52
N MET A 382 -14.44 -7.01 40.05
CA MET A 382 -13.77 -8.21 40.52
C MET A 382 -13.02 -7.96 41.85
N PRO A 383 -13.16 -8.83 42.86
CA PRO A 383 -12.55 -8.60 44.18
C PRO A 383 -11.02 -8.59 44.12
N PHE A 384 -10.39 -7.50 44.54
CA PHE A 384 -8.96 -7.30 44.57
C PHE A 384 -8.17 -8.38 45.35
N VAL A 385 -8.74 -8.89 46.46
CA VAL A 385 -8.06 -9.84 47.34
C VAL A 385 -7.74 -11.20 46.69
N SER A 386 -8.51 -11.60 45.69
CA SER A 386 -8.29 -12.88 44.99
C SER A 386 -7.19 -12.81 43.93
N HIS A 387 -6.71 -11.62 43.56
CA HIS A 387 -5.77 -11.44 42.45
C HIS A 387 -4.36 -11.06 42.91
N LYS A 388 -4.17 -10.66 44.18
CA LYS A 388 -2.85 -10.28 44.69
C LYS A 388 -1.84 -11.43 44.62
N ALA A 389 -2.31 -12.65 44.90
CA ALA A 389 -1.46 -13.87 44.85
C ALA A 389 -1.04 -14.31 43.43
N LEU A 390 -1.58 -13.67 42.37
CA LEU A 390 -1.18 -13.90 40.98
C LEU A 390 0.00 -13.03 40.52
N TRP A 391 0.36 -12.02 41.36
CA TRP A 391 1.39 -11.04 41.02
C TRP A 391 2.66 -11.15 41.85
N ASP A 392 2.58 -11.89 42.95
CA ASP A 392 3.73 -12.29 43.79
C ASP A 392 4.34 -13.61 43.29
#